data_602ac37634dc5eafa55c59ecc5740457
#
_entry.id   602ac37634dc5eafa55c59ecc5740457
#
_cell.length_a   1.000
_cell.length_b   1.000
_cell.length_c   1.000
_cell.angle_alpha   90.00
_cell.angle_beta   90.00
_cell.angle_gamma   90.00
#
_symmetry.space_group_name_H-M   'P 1'
#
loop_
_entity.id
_entity.type
_entity.pdbx_description
1 polymer ?
#
loop_
_entity_poly.entity_id
_entity_poly.type
_entity_poly.pdbx_seq_one_letter_code
_entity_poly.pdbx_strand_id
1 'polypeptide(L)'
;MSMFEIHGGFTGLAASSRVRLARNIKGYPFRLTEQQHSEIADKIFAALKENPTIGPEFDKKQIIPRSTEASQLVEEHLISPELAQNGGWLIVSKDGGVSIMIGEEDHLRLQVIGTGLCPKECLETANRVASLIEAALPFAYDERLGYLTACPTNIGTGLRASIMLHLPMLTATEQMDRIIGYAGSRGCAVRGTYGEGSQAVGGFYQVSNQVTLGASAAELTDKLVETATTIIDAEKKAREQVRSQNEPALRDRIYRAAGTMKSAYLIDTSEAVQCISDVLIGLQMGFLSGMDAQKLYALEEHIRPAMLTGAPQDRDKKRAEILREATKPIQFN
;
A
#
# COMPACT_ATOMS: atom_id res chain seq x y z
N MET A 1 7.39 18.61 -8.61
CA MET A 1 7.38 17.15 -8.61
C MET A 1 8.15 16.72 -7.39
N SER A 2 7.54 16.00 -6.50
CA SER A 2 8.23 15.52 -5.31
C SER A 2 9.29 14.48 -5.70
N MET A 3 10.33 14.34 -4.90
CA MET A 3 11.52 13.55 -5.27
C MET A 3 11.28 12.04 -5.26
N PHE A 4 10.36 11.59 -4.41
CA PHE A 4 10.04 10.17 -4.24
C PHE A 4 8.63 9.82 -4.73
N GLU A 5 7.99 10.74 -5.45
CA GLU A 5 6.69 10.50 -6.08
C GLU A 5 6.87 9.61 -7.32
N ILE A 6 6.43 8.35 -7.20
CA ILE A 6 6.57 7.32 -8.24
C ILE A 6 5.19 7.00 -8.81
N HIS A 7 5.06 7.08 -10.12
CA HIS A 7 3.83 6.78 -10.85
C HIS A 7 4.05 5.64 -11.84
N GLY A 8 3.17 4.66 -11.80
CA GLY A 8 3.17 3.51 -12.69
C GLY A 8 1.96 3.45 -13.60
N GLY A 9 1.89 2.39 -14.40
CA GLY A 9 0.76 2.10 -15.27
C GLY A 9 -0.47 1.56 -14.54
N PHE A 10 -1.54 1.30 -15.30
CA PHE A 10 -2.79 0.66 -14.83
C PHE A 10 -3.47 1.34 -13.64
N THR A 11 -3.36 2.67 -13.53
CA THR A 11 -3.83 3.47 -12.40
C THR A 11 -5.31 3.31 -12.04
N GLY A 12 -6.12 2.72 -12.92
CA GLY A 12 -7.50 2.40 -12.64
C GLY A 12 -7.73 1.02 -12.01
N LEU A 13 -6.76 0.10 -12.12
CA LEU A 13 -6.85 -1.29 -11.65
C LEU A 13 -5.77 -1.63 -10.60
N ALA A 14 -4.63 -0.97 -10.67
CA ALA A 14 -3.61 -0.97 -9.64
C ALA A 14 -3.67 0.35 -8.87
N ALA A 15 -4.02 0.31 -7.60
CA ALA A 15 -4.08 1.49 -6.74
C ALA A 15 -2.66 1.95 -6.39
N SER A 16 -1.83 1.03 -5.91
CA SER A 16 -0.47 1.33 -5.48
C SER A 16 0.47 0.12 -5.61
N SER A 17 1.76 0.41 -5.66
CA SER A 17 2.85 -0.56 -5.49
C SER A 17 3.66 -0.23 -4.26
N ARG A 18 4.10 -1.24 -3.52
CA ARG A 18 4.87 -1.08 -2.30
C ARG A 18 6.02 -2.05 -2.26
N VAL A 19 7.22 -1.55 -2.00
CA VAL A 19 8.43 -2.34 -1.76
C VAL A 19 8.88 -2.10 -0.32
N ARG A 20 9.19 -3.19 0.39
CA ARG A 20 9.75 -3.17 1.74
C ARG A 20 11.03 -4.00 1.75
N LEU A 21 12.08 -3.46 2.37
CA LEU A 21 13.34 -4.13 2.61
C LEU A 21 13.57 -4.23 4.13
N ALA A 22 13.65 -5.44 4.65
CA ALA A 22 14.03 -5.72 6.03
C ALA A 22 15.55 -5.82 6.13
N ARG A 23 16.17 -5.11 7.08
CA ARG A 23 17.62 -5.09 7.28
C ARG A 23 17.98 -5.09 8.76
N ASN A 24 19.00 -5.85 9.10
CA ASN A 24 19.68 -5.79 10.39
C ASN A 24 21.09 -5.21 10.21
N ILE A 25 21.58 -4.48 11.22
CA ILE A 25 22.87 -3.82 11.17
C ILE A 25 23.91 -4.75 11.78
N LYS A 26 25.03 -4.92 11.10
CA LYS A 26 26.15 -5.75 11.55
C LYS A 26 26.70 -5.24 12.89
N GLY A 27 26.94 -6.15 13.82
CA GLY A 27 27.50 -5.84 15.13
C GLY A 27 26.49 -5.50 16.22
N TYR A 28 25.22 -5.41 15.89
CA TYR A 28 24.12 -5.29 16.86
C TYR A 28 23.42 -6.64 17.10
N PRO A 29 22.88 -6.89 18.32
CA PRO A 29 22.04 -8.06 18.59
C PRO A 29 20.70 -7.92 17.86
N PHE A 30 20.04 -9.02 17.48
CA PHE A 30 18.74 -8.97 16.81
C PHE A 30 17.67 -8.22 17.61
N ARG A 31 17.69 -8.33 18.95
CA ARG A 31 16.81 -7.54 19.82
C ARG A 31 17.57 -6.35 20.35
N LEU A 32 17.13 -5.17 19.98
CA LEU A 32 17.69 -3.90 20.40
C LEU A 32 17.00 -3.38 21.67
N THR A 33 17.74 -2.63 22.46
CA THR A 33 17.18 -1.79 23.53
C THR A 33 16.61 -0.50 22.93
N GLU A 34 15.76 0.22 23.66
CA GLU A 34 15.23 1.54 23.24
C GLU A 34 16.35 2.54 22.92
N GLN A 35 17.43 2.53 23.71
CA GLN A 35 18.59 3.37 23.48
C GLN A 35 19.28 3.05 22.14
N GLN A 36 19.41 1.75 21.82
CA GLN A 36 19.99 1.32 20.55
C GLN A 36 19.07 1.66 19.35
N HIS A 37 17.74 1.57 19.51
CA HIS A 37 16.80 2.06 18.50
C HIS A 37 17.01 3.54 18.19
N SER A 38 17.15 4.39 19.24
CA SER A 38 17.43 5.82 19.08
C SER A 38 18.76 6.07 18.39
N GLU A 39 19.83 5.38 18.83
CA GLU A 39 21.17 5.49 18.25
C GLU A 39 21.17 5.13 16.75
N ILE A 40 20.51 4.04 16.39
CA ILE A 40 20.40 3.60 14.98
C ILE A 40 19.60 4.62 14.17
N ALA A 41 18.49 5.13 14.72
CA ALA A 41 17.69 6.15 14.04
C ALA A 41 18.49 7.44 13.80
N ASP A 42 19.30 7.86 14.77
CA ASP A 42 20.18 9.03 14.62
C ASP A 42 21.23 8.81 13.54
N LYS A 43 21.89 7.66 13.52
CA LYS A 43 22.90 7.32 12.53
C LYS A 43 22.33 7.23 11.12
N ILE A 44 21.16 6.58 10.96
CA ILE A 44 20.49 6.51 9.65
C ILE A 44 20.10 7.91 9.18
N PHE A 45 19.50 8.72 10.06
CA PHE A 45 19.10 10.07 9.72
C PHE A 45 20.29 10.95 9.33
N ALA A 46 21.40 10.87 10.07
CA ALA A 46 22.64 11.56 9.73
C ALA A 46 23.18 11.14 8.36
N ALA A 47 23.25 9.84 8.09
CA ALA A 47 23.71 9.31 6.80
C ALA A 47 22.86 9.81 5.61
N LEU A 48 21.53 9.89 5.79
CA LEU A 48 20.66 10.46 4.76
C LEU A 48 20.90 11.97 4.59
N LYS A 49 21.07 12.71 5.71
CA LYS A 49 21.31 14.16 5.68
C LYS A 49 22.63 14.57 5.04
N GLU A 50 23.64 13.69 5.03
CA GLU A 50 24.90 13.93 4.32
C GLU A 50 24.72 14.02 2.80
N ASN A 51 23.70 13.41 2.25
CA ASN A 51 23.39 13.53 0.83
C ASN A 51 22.64 14.86 0.57
N PRO A 52 23.26 15.83 -0.16
CA PRO A 52 22.69 17.18 -0.33
C PRO A 52 21.39 17.19 -1.15
N THR A 53 21.14 16.16 -1.95
CA THR A 53 19.98 16.09 -2.82
C THR A 53 18.76 15.53 -2.08
N ILE A 54 18.91 14.42 -1.38
CA ILE A 54 17.77 13.74 -0.74
C ILE A 54 17.64 14.05 0.75
N GLY A 55 18.73 14.43 1.41
CA GLY A 55 18.73 14.71 2.86
C GLY A 55 17.71 15.74 3.31
N PRO A 56 17.53 16.87 2.59
CA PRO A 56 16.51 17.86 2.93
C PRO A 56 15.06 17.33 2.90
N GLU A 57 14.81 16.24 2.17
CA GLU A 57 13.49 15.67 2.01
C GLU A 57 13.05 14.76 3.17
N PHE A 58 13.98 14.37 4.07
CA PHE A 58 13.65 13.48 5.18
C PHE A 58 13.44 14.21 6.49
N ASP A 59 12.42 13.79 7.23
CA ASP A 59 12.17 14.15 8.62
C ASP A 59 12.24 12.90 9.51
N LYS A 60 12.65 13.09 10.78
CA LYS A 60 12.73 12.02 11.79
C LYS A 60 11.80 12.35 12.95
N LYS A 61 11.02 11.36 13.40
CA LYS A 61 10.15 11.46 14.56
C LYS A 61 10.09 10.18 15.38
N GLN A 62 9.89 10.32 16.68
CA GLN A 62 9.62 9.22 17.59
C GLN A 62 8.14 8.86 17.52
N ILE A 63 7.83 7.59 17.45
CA ILE A 63 6.45 7.09 17.47
C ILE A 63 6.06 6.78 18.92
N ILE A 64 5.08 7.53 19.42
CA ILE A 64 4.50 7.30 20.74
C ILE A 64 3.52 6.13 20.64
N PRO A 65 3.71 5.05 21.42
CA PRO A 65 2.84 3.88 21.38
C PRO A 65 1.36 4.25 21.56
N ARG A 66 0.50 3.67 20.74
CA ARG A 66 -0.98 3.77 20.84
C ARG A 66 -1.52 5.21 20.78
N SER A 67 -0.76 6.13 20.24
CA SER A 67 -1.21 7.51 20.04
C SER A 67 -2.17 7.62 18.83
N THR A 68 -2.94 8.69 18.80
CA THR A 68 -3.78 9.02 17.64
C THR A 68 -2.92 9.22 16.38
N GLU A 69 -1.78 9.90 16.51
CA GLU A 69 -0.83 10.09 15.40
C GLU A 69 -0.32 8.75 14.88
N ALA A 70 0.06 7.81 15.76
CA ALA A 70 0.50 6.48 15.34
C ALA A 70 -0.61 5.73 14.55
N SER A 71 -1.87 5.85 14.97
CA SER A 71 -3.00 5.26 14.26
C SER A 71 -3.21 5.89 12.88
N GLN A 72 -3.05 7.20 12.76
CA GLN A 72 -3.12 7.91 11.47
C GLN A 72 -2.01 7.46 10.53
N LEU A 73 -0.76 7.38 11.02
CA LEU A 73 0.39 6.92 10.23
C LEU A 73 0.24 5.45 9.75
N VAL A 74 -0.51 4.61 10.48
CA VAL A 74 -0.85 3.25 10.01
C VAL A 74 -1.84 3.32 8.84
N GLU A 75 -2.86 4.16 8.92
CA GLU A 75 -3.86 4.32 7.85
C GLU A 75 -3.27 4.99 6.61
N GLU A 76 -2.30 5.89 6.79
CA GLU A 76 -1.46 6.45 5.71
C GLU A 76 -0.42 5.46 5.17
N HIS A 77 -0.38 4.23 5.69
CA HIS A 77 0.60 3.19 5.32
C HIS A 77 2.07 3.56 5.56
N LEU A 78 2.38 4.58 6.33
CA LEU A 78 3.74 5.04 6.62
C LEU A 78 4.43 4.19 7.68
N ILE A 79 3.66 3.59 8.62
CA ILE A 79 4.18 2.67 9.64
C ILE A 79 3.34 1.40 9.71
N SER A 80 3.87 0.38 10.37
CA SER A 80 3.14 -0.85 10.66
C SER A 80 2.25 -0.71 11.90
N PRO A 81 1.19 -1.54 12.04
CA PRO A 81 0.44 -1.65 13.29
C PRO A 81 1.32 -2.03 14.49
N GLU A 82 2.37 -2.82 14.25
CA GLU A 82 3.31 -3.24 15.29
C GLU A 82 4.11 -2.05 15.83
N LEU A 83 4.67 -1.21 14.97
CA LEU A 83 5.37 0.02 15.37
C LEU A 83 4.43 1.00 16.07
N ALA A 84 3.18 1.13 15.61
CA ALA A 84 2.17 1.96 16.26
C ALA A 84 1.80 1.45 17.66
N GLN A 85 1.84 0.15 17.88
CA GLN A 85 1.53 -0.47 19.18
C GLN A 85 2.70 -0.39 20.16
N ASN A 86 3.92 -0.63 19.70
CA ASN A 86 5.12 -0.80 20.53
C ASN A 86 5.97 0.48 20.63
N GLY A 87 5.81 1.42 19.71
CA GLY A 87 6.66 2.58 19.57
C GLY A 87 7.96 2.28 18.86
N GLY A 88 8.74 3.31 18.61
CA GLY A 88 10.01 3.25 17.90
C GLY A 88 10.31 4.56 17.19
N TRP A 89 10.97 4.49 16.02
CA TRP A 89 11.35 5.68 15.27
C TRP A 89 10.89 5.55 13.82
N LEU A 90 10.49 6.68 13.25
CA LEU A 90 10.14 6.84 11.85
C LEU A 90 11.04 7.91 11.22
N ILE A 91 11.67 7.57 10.10
CA ILE A 91 12.28 8.55 9.19
C ILE A 91 11.45 8.49 7.90
N VAL A 92 10.90 9.62 7.49
CA VAL A 92 9.93 9.67 6.39
C VAL A 92 10.25 10.82 5.44
N SER A 93 10.07 10.59 4.15
CA SER A 93 10.15 11.67 3.15
C SER A 93 8.91 12.57 3.25
N LYS A 94 9.09 13.87 2.94
CA LYS A 94 8.02 14.88 3.01
C LYS A 94 6.79 14.55 2.18
N ASP A 95 6.99 13.81 1.10
CA ASP A 95 5.92 13.33 0.21
C ASP A 95 5.30 11.99 0.64
N GLY A 96 5.82 11.36 1.71
CA GLY A 96 5.35 10.06 2.17
C GLY A 96 5.78 8.87 1.28
N GLY A 97 6.47 9.11 0.17
CA GLY A 97 6.88 8.06 -0.78
C GLY A 97 7.90 7.06 -0.20
N VAL A 98 8.72 7.51 0.78
CA VAL A 98 9.71 6.68 1.47
C VAL A 98 9.51 6.77 2.97
N SER A 99 9.46 5.62 3.66
CA SER A 99 9.46 5.53 5.12
C SER A 99 10.44 4.47 5.60
N ILE A 100 11.14 4.78 6.69
CA ILE A 100 12.10 3.89 7.35
C ILE A 100 11.66 3.75 8.80
N MET A 101 11.18 2.56 9.14
CA MET A 101 10.71 2.19 10.47
C MET A 101 11.85 1.54 11.24
N ILE A 102 12.13 1.99 12.47
CA ILE A 102 13.16 1.43 13.35
C ILE A 102 12.49 1.03 14.68
N GLY A 103 12.74 -0.20 15.13
CA GLY A 103 12.15 -0.75 16.33
C GLY A 103 11.05 -1.77 16.08
N GLU A 104 11.03 -2.39 14.91
CA GLU A 104 10.19 -3.53 14.57
C GLU A 104 10.91 -4.87 14.82
N GLU A 105 10.50 -5.93 14.12
CA GLU A 105 11.10 -7.25 14.20
C GLU A 105 12.58 -7.24 13.76
N ASP A 106 12.89 -6.54 12.68
CA ASP A 106 14.23 -6.24 12.19
C ASP A 106 14.63 -4.81 12.60
N HIS A 107 15.95 -4.51 12.62
CA HIS A 107 16.46 -3.21 13.07
C HIS A 107 15.87 -2.06 12.27
N LEU A 108 15.70 -2.24 10.97
CA LEU A 108 15.00 -1.29 10.11
C LEU A 108 14.15 -2.00 9.06
N ARG A 109 13.04 -1.38 8.73
CA ARG A 109 12.20 -1.70 7.57
C ARG A 109 12.09 -0.46 6.71
N LEU A 110 12.84 -0.45 5.60
CA LEU A 110 12.72 0.56 4.57
C LEU A 110 11.51 0.24 3.69
N GLN A 111 10.65 1.21 3.46
CA GLN A 111 9.47 1.08 2.60
C GLN A 111 9.45 2.19 1.57
N VAL A 112 9.07 1.84 0.34
CA VAL A 112 8.79 2.77 -0.76
C VAL A 112 7.41 2.45 -1.31
N ILE A 113 6.59 3.50 -1.50
CA ILE A 113 5.25 3.40 -2.06
C ILE A 113 5.18 4.26 -3.31
N GLY A 114 4.56 3.72 -4.36
CA GLY A 114 4.25 4.43 -5.60
C GLY A 114 2.80 4.19 -6.01
N THR A 115 2.24 5.07 -6.82
CA THR A 115 0.88 4.96 -7.36
C THR A 115 0.85 4.08 -8.61
N GLY A 116 -0.15 3.21 -8.74
CA GLY A 116 -0.27 2.31 -9.89
C GLY A 116 0.69 1.13 -9.84
N LEU A 117 0.98 0.55 -11.00
CA LEU A 117 1.86 -0.62 -11.17
C LEU A 117 3.30 -0.17 -11.42
N CYS A 118 4.09 -0.01 -10.36
CA CYS A 118 5.48 0.47 -10.39
C CYS A 118 6.41 -0.20 -9.35
N PRO A 119 6.33 -1.52 -9.10
CA PRO A 119 7.18 -2.12 -8.06
C PRO A 119 8.67 -2.13 -8.43
N LYS A 120 9.04 -2.06 -9.73
CA LYS A 120 10.45 -1.96 -10.15
C LYS A 120 11.06 -0.62 -9.79
N GLU A 121 10.38 0.46 -10.09
CA GLU A 121 10.78 1.83 -9.76
C GLU A 121 10.83 2.04 -8.25
N CYS A 122 9.89 1.44 -7.52
CA CYS A 122 9.93 1.40 -6.05
C CYS A 122 11.16 0.63 -5.54
N LEU A 123 11.52 -0.50 -6.16
CA LEU A 123 12.71 -1.27 -5.79
C LEU A 123 14.00 -0.51 -6.08
N GLU A 124 14.11 0.15 -7.21
CA GLU A 124 15.26 0.99 -7.55
C GLU A 124 15.45 2.12 -6.53
N THR A 125 14.36 2.79 -6.16
CA THR A 125 14.38 3.83 -5.13
C THR A 125 14.74 3.26 -3.76
N ALA A 126 14.17 2.11 -3.37
CA ALA A 126 14.50 1.44 -2.11
C ALA A 126 15.99 1.04 -2.05
N ASN A 127 16.54 0.48 -3.13
CA ASN A 127 17.95 0.11 -3.19
C ASN A 127 18.87 1.34 -3.11
N ARG A 128 18.52 2.44 -3.77
CA ARG A 128 19.31 3.71 -3.69
C ARG A 128 19.34 4.23 -2.26
N VAL A 129 18.21 4.27 -1.55
CA VAL A 129 18.16 4.71 -0.15
C VAL A 129 18.89 3.72 0.77
N ALA A 130 18.68 2.40 0.56
CA ALA A 130 19.38 1.37 1.34
C ALA A 130 20.90 1.46 1.20
N SER A 131 21.45 1.72 0.00
CA SER A 131 22.88 1.87 -0.23
C SER A 131 23.47 3.06 0.51
N LEU A 132 22.77 4.16 0.65
CA LEU A 132 23.21 5.30 1.45
C LEU A 132 23.29 4.97 2.95
N ILE A 133 22.32 4.19 3.44
CA ILE A 133 22.32 3.73 4.84
C ILE A 133 23.46 2.73 5.05
N GLU A 134 23.65 1.77 4.14
CA GLU A 134 24.65 0.72 4.24
C GLU A 134 26.08 1.25 4.22
N ALA A 135 26.33 2.35 3.51
CA ALA A 135 27.64 3.01 3.49
C ALA A 135 28.06 3.51 4.89
N ALA A 136 27.12 3.94 5.72
CA ALA A 136 27.37 4.38 7.09
C ALA A 136 27.18 3.27 8.13
N LEU A 137 26.25 2.37 7.91
CA LEU A 137 25.83 1.29 8.81
C LEU A 137 25.74 -0.03 8.04
N PRO A 138 26.85 -0.82 7.94
CA PRO A 138 26.89 -2.05 7.20
C PRO A 138 25.80 -3.02 7.64
N PHE A 139 25.08 -3.61 6.69
CA PHE A 139 24.03 -4.57 6.97
C PHE A 139 24.59 -5.96 7.30
N ALA A 140 23.86 -6.72 8.10
CA ALA A 140 24.15 -8.12 8.39
C ALA A 140 23.85 -8.95 7.14
N TYR A 141 24.90 -9.46 6.50
CA TYR A 141 24.86 -10.20 5.25
C TYR A 141 25.72 -11.44 5.31
N ASP A 142 25.25 -12.52 4.74
CA ASP A 142 25.98 -13.79 4.55
C ASP A 142 26.00 -14.14 3.05
N GLU A 143 27.14 -14.57 2.53
CA GLU A 143 27.29 -14.85 1.08
C GLU A 143 26.37 -15.95 0.56
N ARG A 144 25.93 -16.87 1.42
CA ARG A 144 25.08 -18.01 1.06
C ARG A 144 23.60 -17.73 1.33
N LEU A 145 23.30 -16.99 2.40
CA LEU A 145 21.94 -16.75 2.87
C LEU A 145 21.40 -15.37 2.49
N GLY A 146 22.25 -14.45 2.04
CA GLY A 146 21.85 -13.08 1.77
C GLY A 146 21.73 -12.23 3.04
N TYR A 147 20.80 -11.30 3.07
CA TYR A 147 20.54 -10.46 4.25
C TYR A 147 19.97 -11.29 5.40
N LEU A 148 20.62 -11.18 6.57
CA LEU A 148 20.22 -11.89 7.78
C LEU A 148 19.13 -11.10 8.50
N THR A 149 17.95 -11.69 8.59
CA THR A 149 16.75 -11.09 9.19
C THR A 149 16.30 -11.88 10.43
N ALA A 150 15.61 -11.22 11.35
CA ALA A 150 15.05 -11.86 12.54
C ALA A 150 13.97 -12.88 12.16
N CYS A 151 13.14 -12.57 11.16
CA CYS A 151 12.15 -13.50 10.63
C CYS A 151 12.74 -14.38 9.52
N PRO A 152 12.71 -15.71 9.66
CA PRO A 152 13.23 -16.64 8.64
C PRO A 152 12.58 -16.44 7.26
N THR A 153 11.34 -15.95 7.19
CA THR A 153 10.63 -15.70 5.93
C THR A 153 11.15 -14.51 5.15
N ASN A 154 11.98 -13.66 5.77
CA ASN A 154 12.63 -12.50 5.14
C ASN A 154 14.07 -12.78 4.73
N ILE A 155 14.70 -13.88 5.20
CA ILE A 155 16.08 -14.23 4.87
C ILE A 155 16.29 -14.29 3.35
N GLY A 156 17.42 -13.80 2.89
CA GLY A 156 17.77 -13.70 1.47
C GLY A 156 17.75 -12.26 1.00
N THR A 157 16.80 -11.89 0.18
CA THR A 157 16.67 -10.51 -0.29
C THR A 157 16.14 -9.56 0.78
N GLY A 158 15.46 -10.05 1.81
CA GLY A 158 14.70 -9.24 2.76
C GLY A 158 13.57 -8.45 2.10
N LEU A 159 13.23 -8.78 0.85
CA LEU A 159 12.26 -8.08 0.03
C LEU A 159 10.84 -8.58 0.28
N ARG A 160 9.93 -7.65 0.51
CA ARG A 160 8.50 -7.86 0.31
C ARG A 160 7.95 -6.79 -0.61
N ALA A 161 7.76 -7.13 -1.86
CA ALA A 161 7.07 -6.32 -2.86
C ALA A 161 5.58 -6.68 -2.88
N SER A 162 4.72 -5.70 -3.09
CA SER A 162 3.27 -5.92 -3.19
C SER A 162 2.62 -4.88 -4.09
N ILE A 163 1.49 -5.27 -4.68
CA ILE A 163 0.67 -4.42 -5.53
C ILE A 163 -0.76 -4.51 -4.99
N MET A 164 -1.41 -3.36 -4.80
CA MET A 164 -2.82 -3.28 -4.46
C MET A 164 -3.64 -3.25 -5.74
N LEU A 165 -4.47 -4.27 -5.95
CA LEU A 165 -5.32 -4.42 -7.12
C LEU A 165 -6.80 -4.24 -6.75
N HIS A 166 -7.56 -3.62 -7.64
CA HIS A 166 -9.00 -3.48 -7.57
C HIS A 166 -9.67 -4.52 -8.50
N LEU A 167 -10.22 -5.58 -7.91
CA LEU A 167 -10.71 -6.80 -8.58
C LEU A 167 -12.20 -7.09 -8.27
N PRO A 168 -13.12 -6.11 -8.40
CA PRO A 168 -14.49 -6.27 -7.97
C PRO A 168 -15.30 -7.26 -8.84
N MET A 169 -14.98 -7.40 -10.14
CA MET A 169 -15.73 -8.33 -10.99
C MET A 169 -15.25 -9.77 -10.84
N LEU A 170 -13.98 -10.01 -10.64
CA LEU A 170 -13.47 -11.33 -10.25
C LEU A 170 -14.07 -11.79 -8.92
N THR A 171 -14.27 -10.85 -7.97
CA THR A 171 -14.96 -11.12 -6.69
C THR A 171 -16.43 -11.45 -6.92
N ALA A 172 -17.16 -10.61 -7.66
CA ALA A 172 -18.59 -10.76 -7.89
C ALA A 172 -18.94 -12.02 -8.73
N THR A 173 -18.01 -12.49 -9.54
CA THR A 173 -18.16 -13.71 -10.37
C THR A 173 -17.53 -14.96 -9.75
N GLU A 174 -17.17 -14.90 -8.46
CA GLU A 174 -16.62 -16.01 -7.66
C GLU A 174 -15.36 -16.66 -8.28
N GLN A 175 -14.52 -15.87 -8.98
CA GLN A 175 -13.31 -16.36 -9.64
C GLN A 175 -12.05 -16.19 -8.77
N MET A 176 -12.17 -15.64 -7.56
CA MET A 176 -11.00 -15.33 -6.71
C MET A 176 -10.18 -16.56 -6.29
N ASP A 177 -10.82 -17.71 -6.05
CA ASP A 177 -10.09 -18.95 -5.70
C ASP A 177 -9.14 -19.39 -6.82
N ARG A 178 -9.56 -19.24 -8.07
CA ARG A 178 -8.71 -19.50 -9.24
C ARG A 178 -7.52 -18.52 -9.30
N ILE A 179 -7.77 -17.26 -9.01
CA ILE A 179 -6.74 -16.21 -8.99
C ILE A 179 -5.73 -16.47 -7.87
N ILE A 180 -6.20 -16.84 -6.67
CA ILE A 180 -5.35 -17.20 -5.52
C ILE A 180 -4.49 -18.42 -5.86
N GLY A 181 -5.07 -19.46 -6.44
CA GLY A 181 -4.35 -20.67 -6.89
C GLY A 181 -3.28 -20.36 -7.94
N TYR A 182 -3.62 -19.52 -8.94
CA TYR A 182 -2.67 -19.06 -9.96
C TYR A 182 -1.51 -18.28 -9.32
N ALA A 183 -1.79 -17.29 -8.49
CA ALA A 183 -0.75 -16.49 -7.81
C ALA A 183 0.14 -17.38 -6.93
N GLY A 184 -0.44 -18.34 -6.19
CA GLY A 184 0.28 -19.33 -5.38
C GLY A 184 1.28 -20.15 -6.20
N SER A 185 0.88 -20.63 -7.38
CA SER A 185 1.77 -21.38 -8.29
C SER A 185 2.95 -20.54 -8.82
N ARG A 186 2.79 -19.21 -8.79
CA ARG A 186 3.86 -18.25 -9.16
C ARG A 186 4.69 -17.79 -7.97
N GLY A 187 4.47 -18.33 -6.75
CA GLY A 187 5.16 -17.91 -5.53
C GLY A 187 4.70 -16.54 -5.02
N CYS A 188 3.47 -16.16 -5.34
CA CYS A 188 2.82 -14.95 -4.87
C CYS A 188 1.61 -15.29 -3.98
N ALA A 189 1.30 -14.41 -3.02
CA ALA A 189 0.09 -14.48 -2.20
C ALA A 189 -0.88 -13.38 -2.61
N VAL A 190 -2.17 -13.70 -2.57
CA VAL A 190 -3.26 -12.73 -2.71
C VAL A 190 -4.02 -12.67 -1.38
N ARG A 191 -4.21 -11.46 -0.85
CA ARG A 191 -4.94 -11.23 0.40
C ARG A 191 -5.94 -10.10 0.22
N GLY A 192 -7.17 -10.31 0.68
CA GLY A 192 -8.17 -9.25 0.74
C GLY A 192 -7.77 -8.17 1.76
N THR A 193 -8.13 -6.93 1.46
CA THR A 193 -8.06 -5.81 2.39
C THR A 193 -9.41 -5.58 3.02
N TYR A 194 -9.44 -5.22 4.31
CA TYR A 194 -10.67 -4.93 5.09
C TYR A 194 -11.64 -6.09 5.32
N GLY A 195 -11.28 -7.34 5.01
CA GLY A 195 -12.11 -8.51 5.24
C GLY A 195 -11.34 -9.66 5.88
N GLU A 196 -12.05 -10.61 6.47
CA GLU A 196 -11.48 -11.87 6.95
C GLU A 196 -11.33 -12.85 5.78
N GLY A 197 -10.17 -13.52 5.71
CA GLY A 197 -9.89 -14.52 4.69
C GLY A 197 -9.70 -13.95 3.28
N SER A 198 -10.33 -14.56 2.28
CA SER A 198 -10.26 -14.16 0.87
C SER A 198 -11.27 -13.08 0.47
N GLN A 199 -12.22 -12.74 1.33
CA GLN A 199 -13.19 -11.69 1.04
C GLN A 199 -12.63 -10.31 1.38
N ALA A 200 -12.81 -9.36 0.45
CA ALA A 200 -12.35 -7.98 0.59
C ALA A 200 -13.50 -7.00 0.38
N VAL A 201 -13.64 -6.02 1.28
CA VAL A 201 -14.58 -4.92 1.08
C VAL A 201 -14.14 -4.11 -0.14
N GLY A 202 -15.06 -3.81 -1.04
CA GLY A 202 -14.79 -3.04 -2.27
C GLY A 202 -13.93 -3.77 -3.31
N GLY A 203 -13.61 -5.07 -3.12
CA GLY A 203 -12.83 -5.82 -4.10
C GLY A 203 -11.34 -5.41 -4.16
N PHE A 204 -10.77 -4.91 -3.07
CA PHE A 204 -9.35 -4.56 -2.99
C PHE A 204 -8.52 -5.74 -2.48
N TYR A 205 -7.51 -6.13 -3.26
CA TYR A 205 -6.62 -7.26 -2.94
C TYR A 205 -5.16 -6.87 -3.07
N GLN A 206 -4.36 -7.29 -2.11
CA GLN A 206 -2.92 -7.17 -2.15
C GLN A 206 -2.31 -8.45 -2.74
N VAL A 207 -1.58 -8.31 -3.84
CA VAL A 207 -0.73 -9.36 -4.40
C VAL A 207 0.70 -9.11 -3.96
N SER A 208 1.40 -10.10 -3.40
CA SER A 208 2.77 -9.94 -2.88
C SER A 208 3.61 -11.19 -3.12
N ASN A 209 4.95 -11.04 -3.23
CA ASN A 209 5.86 -12.19 -3.22
C ASN A 209 5.80 -12.92 -1.87
N GLN A 210 5.95 -14.26 -1.91
CA GLN A 210 6.06 -15.12 -0.72
C GLN A 210 7.49 -15.61 -0.49
N VAL A 211 8.29 -15.70 -1.56
CA VAL A 211 9.66 -16.20 -1.54
C VAL A 211 10.62 -15.04 -1.43
N THR A 212 11.69 -15.20 -0.66
CA THR A 212 12.76 -14.21 -0.46
C THR A 212 14.16 -14.80 -0.68
N LEU A 213 14.29 -16.12 -0.74
CA LEU A 213 15.54 -16.85 -0.90
C LEU A 213 15.56 -17.59 -2.24
N GLY A 214 16.73 -17.71 -2.86
CA GLY A 214 16.93 -18.47 -4.11
C GLY A 214 16.63 -17.69 -5.40
N ALA A 215 16.30 -16.42 -5.31
CA ALA A 215 16.14 -15.51 -6.45
C ALA A 215 16.56 -14.10 -6.05
N SER A 216 16.95 -13.28 -7.02
CA SER A 216 17.28 -11.88 -6.79
C SER A 216 16.01 -11.04 -6.54
N ALA A 217 16.17 -9.87 -5.91
CA ALA A 217 15.09 -8.93 -5.70
C ALA A 217 14.44 -8.48 -7.04
N ALA A 218 15.22 -8.33 -8.09
CA ALA A 218 14.74 -7.99 -9.43
C ALA A 218 13.87 -9.11 -10.02
N GLU A 219 14.33 -10.37 -9.99
CA GLU A 219 13.56 -11.52 -10.49
C GLU A 219 12.24 -11.71 -9.73
N LEU A 220 12.24 -11.51 -8.39
CA LEU A 220 11.03 -11.59 -7.58
C LEU A 220 10.04 -10.47 -7.95
N THR A 221 10.55 -9.28 -8.22
CA THR A 221 9.74 -8.12 -8.63
C THR A 221 9.19 -8.31 -10.04
N ASP A 222 9.99 -8.81 -10.98
CA ASP A 222 9.54 -9.12 -12.35
C ASP A 222 8.40 -10.14 -12.34
N LYS A 223 8.57 -11.22 -11.57
CA LYS A 223 7.55 -12.27 -11.41
C LYS A 223 6.26 -11.74 -10.79
N LEU A 224 6.36 -10.82 -9.83
CA LEU A 224 5.21 -10.15 -9.24
C LEU A 224 4.47 -9.29 -10.28
N VAL A 225 5.18 -8.50 -11.09
CA VAL A 225 4.61 -7.68 -12.17
C VAL A 225 3.88 -8.53 -13.20
N GLU A 226 4.50 -9.62 -13.67
CA GLU A 226 3.88 -10.56 -14.61
C GLU A 226 2.59 -11.16 -14.03
N THR A 227 2.63 -11.58 -12.76
CA THR A 227 1.49 -12.16 -12.07
C THR A 227 0.36 -11.13 -11.95
N ALA A 228 0.66 -9.92 -11.50
CA ALA A 228 -0.32 -8.83 -11.36
C ALA A 228 -0.93 -8.43 -12.72
N THR A 229 -0.12 -8.34 -13.78
CA THR A 229 -0.60 -8.03 -15.14
C THR A 229 -1.59 -9.08 -15.63
N THR A 230 -1.30 -10.37 -15.42
CA THR A 230 -2.23 -11.46 -15.77
C THR A 230 -3.55 -11.35 -15.00
N ILE A 231 -3.50 -11.00 -13.71
CA ILE A 231 -4.69 -10.81 -12.88
C ILE A 231 -5.50 -9.59 -13.36
N ILE A 232 -4.83 -8.48 -13.68
CA ILE A 232 -5.46 -7.28 -14.25
C ILE A 232 -6.20 -7.61 -15.54
N ASP A 233 -5.61 -8.41 -16.43
CA ASP A 233 -6.25 -8.80 -17.68
C ASP A 233 -7.44 -9.76 -17.45
N ALA A 234 -7.38 -10.58 -16.41
CA ALA A 234 -8.53 -11.40 -16.00
C ALA A 234 -9.68 -10.52 -15.48
N GLU A 235 -9.39 -9.50 -14.66
CA GLU A 235 -10.39 -8.53 -14.18
C GLU A 235 -11.04 -7.77 -15.34
N LYS A 236 -10.26 -7.30 -16.33
CA LYS A 236 -10.79 -6.63 -17.52
C LYS A 236 -11.76 -7.53 -18.28
N LYS A 237 -11.41 -8.81 -18.48
CA LYS A 237 -12.29 -9.79 -19.12
C LYS A 237 -13.57 -10.04 -18.33
N ALA A 238 -13.47 -10.14 -16.99
CA ALA A 238 -14.64 -10.30 -16.13
C ALA A 238 -15.57 -9.06 -16.22
N ARG A 239 -15.03 -7.85 -16.29
CA ARG A 239 -15.82 -6.62 -16.50
C ARG A 239 -16.60 -6.62 -17.81
N GLU A 240 -15.96 -6.96 -18.91
CA GLU A 240 -16.63 -7.05 -20.22
C GLU A 240 -17.68 -8.17 -20.24
N GLN A 241 -17.43 -9.30 -19.58
CA GLN A 241 -18.41 -10.37 -19.43
C GLN A 241 -19.64 -9.89 -18.65
N VAL A 242 -19.48 -9.27 -17.49
CA VAL A 242 -20.59 -8.76 -16.69
C VAL A 242 -21.36 -7.69 -17.47
N ARG A 243 -20.66 -6.79 -18.15
CA ARG A 243 -21.29 -5.78 -19.03
C ARG A 243 -22.13 -6.42 -20.11
N SER A 244 -21.60 -7.40 -20.83
CA SER A 244 -22.35 -8.07 -21.92
C SER A 244 -23.57 -8.86 -21.45
N GLN A 245 -23.55 -9.37 -20.21
CA GLN A 245 -24.65 -10.11 -19.64
C GLN A 245 -25.80 -9.22 -19.13
N ASN A 246 -25.48 -8.12 -18.46
CA ASN A 246 -26.49 -7.22 -17.88
C ASN A 246 -25.93 -5.80 -17.63
N GLU A 247 -25.64 -5.05 -18.70
CA GLU A 247 -25.19 -3.66 -18.56
C GLU A 247 -26.17 -2.76 -17.77
N PRO A 248 -27.52 -2.87 -17.95
CA PRO A 248 -28.43 -2.02 -17.18
C PRO A 248 -28.32 -2.19 -15.66
N ALA A 249 -28.19 -3.44 -15.16
CA ALA A 249 -28.04 -3.68 -13.73
C ALA A 249 -26.68 -3.17 -13.19
N LEU A 250 -25.60 -3.36 -13.97
CA LEU A 250 -24.28 -2.83 -13.62
C LEU A 250 -24.30 -1.29 -13.58
N ARG A 251 -24.91 -0.64 -14.56
CA ARG A 251 -25.05 0.81 -14.63
C ARG A 251 -25.89 1.35 -13.46
N ASP A 252 -27.03 0.70 -13.14
CA ASP A 252 -27.86 1.10 -12.00
C ASP A 252 -27.10 1.04 -10.68
N ARG A 253 -26.34 -0.04 -10.44
CA ARG A 253 -25.47 -0.18 -9.26
C ARG A 253 -24.46 0.96 -9.15
N ILE A 254 -23.75 1.29 -10.25
CA ILE A 254 -22.77 2.35 -10.30
C ILE A 254 -23.41 3.73 -10.07
N TYR A 255 -24.57 3.98 -10.68
CA TYR A 255 -25.27 5.24 -10.54
C TYR A 255 -25.81 5.44 -9.12
N ARG A 256 -26.31 4.39 -8.48
CA ARG A 256 -26.71 4.43 -7.06
C ARG A 256 -25.54 4.75 -6.16
N ALA A 257 -24.39 4.11 -6.36
CA ALA A 257 -23.17 4.36 -5.57
C ALA A 257 -22.72 5.84 -5.72
N ALA A 258 -22.66 6.36 -6.95
CA ALA A 258 -22.34 7.76 -7.20
C ALA A 258 -23.38 8.71 -6.59
N GLY A 259 -24.66 8.37 -6.68
CA GLY A 259 -25.76 9.12 -6.04
C GLY A 259 -25.62 9.15 -4.52
N THR A 260 -25.33 8.01 -3.89
CA THR A 260 -25.08 7.89 -2.44
C THR A 260 -23.91 8.77 -2.03
N MET A 261 -22.77 8.70 -2.72
CA MET A 261 -21.61 9.54 -2.41
C MET A 261 -21.91 11.04 -2.54
N LYS A 262 -22.78 11.42 -3.48
CA LYS A 262 -23.18 12.82 -3.70
C LYS A 262 -24.22 13.36 -2.71
N SER A 263 -25.00 12.50 -2.05
CA SER A 263 -26.18 12.92 -1.30
C SER A 263 -26.29 12.38 0.13
N ALA A 264 -25.56 11.34 0.49
CA ALA A 264 -25.61 10.74 1.83
C ALA A 264 -25.38 11.79 2.93
N TYR A 265 -26.17 11.73 3.99
CA TYR A 265 -26.00 12.55 5.20
C TYR A 265 -25.05 11.87 6.21
N LEU A 266 -25.16 10.54 6.32
CA LEU A 266 -24.29 9.66 7.10
C LEU A 266 -23.87 8.51 6.18
N ILE A 267 -22.62 8.07 6.31
CA ILE A 267 -22.12 6.88 5.61
C ILE A 267 -21.04 6.22 6.46
N ASP A 268 -21.14 4.91 6.71
CA ASP A 268 -20.11 4.18 7.41
C ASP A 268 -18.91 3.85 6.49
N THR A 269 -17.82 3.34 7.07
CA THR A 269 -16.59 3.07 6.31
C THR A 269 -16.80 1.99 5.25
N SER A 270 -17.53 0.93 5.58
CA SER A 270 -17.73 -0.21 4.65
C SER A 270 -18.56 0.20 3.44
N GLU A 271 -19.67 0.92 3.68
CA GLU A 271 -20.52 1.45 2.61
C GLU A 271 -19.75 2.46 1.73
N ALA A 272 -18.95 3.33 2.36
CA ALA A 272 -18.13 4.30 1.63
C ALA A 272 -17.11 3.62 0.71
N VAL A 273 -16.37 2.61 1.20
CA VAL A 273 -15.40 1.84 0.40
C VAL A 273 -16.09 1.09 -0.73
N GLN A 274 -17.29 0.52 -0.48
CA GLN A 274 -18.06 -0.14 -1.54
C GLN A 274 -18.52 0.86 -2.61
N CYS A 275 -19.02 2.04 -2.22
CA CYS A 275 -19.40 3.09 -3.16
C CYS A 275 -18.21 3.59 -3.99
N ILE A 276 -17.05 3.79 -3.35
CA ILE A 276 -15.81 4.16 -4.07
C ILE A 276 -15.46 3.09 -5.10
N SER A 277 -15.51 1.81 -4.73
CA SER A 277 -15.27 0.70 -5.66
C SER A 277 -16.20 0.75 -6.87
N ASP A 278 -17.50 0.93 -6.66
CA ASP A 278 -18.48 0.97 -7.75
C ASP A 278 -18.29 2.20 -8.65
N VAL A 279 -17.93 3.34 -8.07
CA VAL A 279 -17.61 4.56 -8.84
C VAL A 279 -16.31 4.39 -9.64
N LEU A 280 -15.29 3.72 -9.08
CA LEU A 280 -14.07 3.35 -9.82
C LEU A 280 -14.39 2.50 -11.05
N ILE A 281 -15.27 1.50 -10.92
CA ILE A 281 -15.74 0.71 -12.07
C ILE A 281 -16.40 1.63 -13.10
N GLY A 282 -17.28 2.52 -12.64
CA GLY A 282 -18.01 3.44 -13.52
C GLY A 282 -17.11 4.36 -14.32
N LEU A 283 -16.06 4.92 -13.70
CA LEU A 283 -15.08 5.76 -14.39
C LEU A 283 -14.28 4.96 -15.43
N GLN A 284 -13.85 3.75 -15.08
CA GLN A 284 -13.02 2.91 -15.95
C GLN A 284 -13.80 2.31 -17.12
N MET A 285 -15.11 2.09 -16.96
CA MET A 285 -15.98 1.57 -18.01
C MET A 285 -16.69 2.69 -18.81
N GLY A 286 -16.43 3.96 -18.47
CA GLY A 286 -16.99 5.11 -19.17
C GLY A 286 -18.45 5.41 -18.85
N PHE A 287 -19.03 4.82 -17.80
CA PHE A 287 -20.39 5.15 -17.31
C PHE A 287 -20.42 6.44 -16.50
N LEU A 288 -19.26 6.83 -15.94
CA LEU A 288 -19.03 8.07 -15.21
C LEU A 288 -17.82 8.79 -15.78
N SER A 289 -17.78 10.10 -15.59
CA SER A 289 -16.65 10.97 -15.98
C SER A 289 -16.45 12.08 -14.94
N GLY A 290 -15.46 12.96 -15.15
CA GLY A 290 -15.22 14.15 -14.33
C GLY A 290 -14.32 13.93 -13.11
N MET A 291 -13.79 12.71 -12.88
CA MET A 291 -12.87 12.43 -11.77
C MET A 291 -11.79 11.44 -12.19
N ASP A 292 -10.59 11.61 -11.62
CA ASP A 292 -9.48 10.68 -11.78
C ASP A 292 -9.58 9.53 -10.76
N ALA A 293 -9.27 8.30 -11.19
CA ALA A 293 -9.27 7.12 -10.32
C ALA A 293 -8.30 7.24 -9.15
N GLN A 294 -7.13 7.88 -9.35
CA GLN A 294 -6.15 8.07 -8.28
C GLN A 294 -6.68 8.97 -7.15
N LYS A 295 -7.49 9.98 -7.49
CA LYS A 295 -8.16 10.81 -6.49
C LYS A 295 -9.14 10.02 -5.64
N LEU A 296 -9.80 8.99 -6.20
CA LEU A 296 -10.68 8.11 -5.44
C LEU A 296 -9.92 7.15 -4.52
N TYR A 297 -8.75 6.65 -4.94
CA TYR A 297 -7.88 5.86 -4.06
C TYR A 297 -7.36 6.70 -2.89
N ALA A 298 -6.88 7.92 -3.16
CA ALA A 298 -6.48 8.84 -2.10
C ALA A 298 -7.66 9.20 -1.16
N LEU A 299 -8.86 9.38 -1.72
CA LEU A 299 -10.06 9.65 -0.94
C LEU A 299 -10.38 8.50 0.01
N GLU A 300 -10.22 7.24 -0.43
CA GLU A 300 -10.43 6.05 0.40
C GLU A 300 -9.55 6.07 1.65
N GLU A 301 -8.30 6.50 1.55
CA GLU A 301 -7.39 6.64 2.69
C GLU A 301 -7.86 7.74 3.67
N HIS A 302 -8.29 8.89 3.15
CA HIS A 302 -8.70 10.04 3.96
C HIS A 302 -10.02 9.83 4.74
N ILE A 303 -10.84 8.87 4.34
CA ILE A 303 -12.14 8.59 5.00
C ILE A 303 -12.05 7.50 6.05
N ARG A 304 -10.88 6.95 6.31
CA ARG A 304 -10.66 5.88 7.30
C ARG A 304 -10.89 6.36 8.74
N PRO A 305 -11.21 5.45 9.68
CA PRO A 305 -11.60 5.83 11.03
C PRO A 305 -10.57 6.66 11.81
N ALA A 306 -9.25 6.36 11.68
CA ALA A 306 -8.23 7.11 12.40
C ALA A 306 -7.94 8.50 11.79
N MET A 307 -8.30 8.71 10.50
CA MET A 307 -8.20 10.00 9.84
C MET A 307 -9.31 10.98 10.26
N LEU A 308 -10.40 10.46 10.86
CA LEU A 308 -11.56 11.24 11.26
C LEU A 308 -11.68 11.30 12.78
N THR A 309 -11.84 12.49 13.33
CA THR A 309 -12.00 12.72 14.78
C THR A 309 -13.46 12.68 15.19
N GLY A 310 -13.75 12.24 16.42
CA GLY A 310 -15.08 12.25 17.03
C GLY A 310 -15.65 10.85 17.30
N ALA A 311 -16.87 10.82 17.80
CA ALA A 311 -17.65 9.60 17.98
C ALA A 311 -17.97 8.91 16.63
N PRO A 312 -18.34 7.64 16.59
CA PRO A 312 -18.64 6.95 15.34
C PRO A 312 -19.59 7.73 14.41
N GLN A 313 -20.69 8.23 14.95
CA GLN A 313 -21.68 9.00 14.19
C GLN A 313 -21.13 10.33 13.63
N ASP A 314 -20.24 11.00 14.39
CA ASP A 314 -19.58 12.23 13.93
C ASP A 314 -18.62 11.92 12.77
N ARG A 315 -17.91 10.79 12.86
CA ARG A 315 -17.03 10.32 11.78
C ARG A 315 -17.82 9.98 10.51
N ASP A 316 -18.97 9.31 10.65
CA ASP A 316 -19.83 8.96 9.52
C ASP A 316 -20.39 10.22 8.82
N LYS A 317 -20.73 11.26 9.61
CA LYS A 317 -21.13 12.55 9.07
C LYS A 317 -20.00 13.26 8.33
N LYS A 318 -18.80 13.33 8.93
CA LYS A 318 -17.61 13.93 8.29
C LYS A 318 -17.23 13.19 7.01
N ARG A 319 -17.29 11.85 7.04
CA ARG A 319 -17.04 11.01 5.87
C ARG A 319 -18.00 11.35 4.74
N ALA A 320 -19.29 11.45 5.04
CA ALA A 320 -20.30 11.85 4.06
C ALA A 320 -20.03 13.26 3.50
N GLU A 321 -19.60 14.21 4.32
CA GLU A 321 -19.24 15.58 3.88
C GLU A 321 -18.05 15.56 2.92
N ILE A 322 -16.98 14.81 3.24
CA ILE A 322 -15.79 14.64 2.40
C ILE A 322 -16.17 14.02 1.05
N LEU A 323 -16.96 12.94 1.06
CA LEU A 323 -17.40 12.27 -0.15
C LEU A 323 -18.24 13.17 -1.04
N ARG A 324 -19.22 13.89 -0.47
CA ARG A 324 -20.06 14.85 -1.25
C ARG A 324 -19.21 15.92 -1.93
N GLU A 325 -18.24 16.48 -1.22
CA GLU A 325 -17.36 17.52 -1.79
C GLU A 325 -16.51 16.97 -2.92
N ALA A 326 -15.84 15.85 -2.66
CA ALA A 326 -14.92 15.22 -3.63
C ALA A 326 -15.64 14.75 -4.90
N THR A 327 -16.90 14.31 -4.80
CA THR A 327 -17.63 13.72 -5.93
C THR A 327 -18.45 14.73 -6.73
N LYS A 328 -18.45 16.03 -6.38
CA LYS A 328 -19.13 17.09 -7.17
C LYS A 328 -18.82 17.03 -8.67
N PRO A 329 -17.56 16.83 -9.11
CA PRO A 329 -17.23 16.81 -10.52
C PRO A 329 -17.77 15.61 -11.31
N ILE A 330 -18.16 14.52 -10.63
CA ILE A 330 -18.63 13.29 -11.28
C ILE A 330 -19.86 13.55 -12.11
N GLN A 331 -19.85 13.13 -13.36
CA GLN A 331 -20.95 13.22 -14.32
C GLN A 331 -21.40 11.80 -14.72
N PHE A 332 -22.70 11.64 -14.94
CA PHE A 332 -23.34 10.42 -15.43
C PHE A 332 -23.38 10.46 -16.96
N ASN A 333 -22.88 9.40 -17.64
CA ASN A 333 -22.78 9.31 -19.10
C ASN A 333 -23.88 8.42 -19.67
#